data_c271ccb0f3b1eabd7bc5349d8343b773
#
_entry.id   c271ccb0f3b1eabd7bc5349d8343b773
#
_cell.length_a   1.000
_cell.length_b   1.000
_cell.length_c   1.000
_cell.angle_alpha   90.00
_cell.angle_beta   90.00
_cell.angle_gamma   90.00
#
_symmetry.space_group_name_H-M   'P 1'
#
loop_
_entity.id
_entity.type
_entity.pdbx_description
1 polymer ?
#
loop_
_entity_poly.entity_id
_entity_poly.type
_entity_poly.pdbx_seq_one_letter_code
_entity_poly.pdbx_strand_id
1 'polypeptide(L)'
;NYLAVDQFEQQYLVYEHLSEFAAIPDFRRVVQDSYLKQGELVGISPWRQCQTICCYVNGLSEELLLPEEMRRTCGNQLGGRIEVLARMMMKYTRLEEERHFIDFSRLQKETYALLSSYPEILDQLQKRIRYIMIDEYQDTNFIQEQLIRLLGGSSQQIFVVGDDDQSIYRFRGASIGNILGFSKTYETCHICKLDTNYRSHPGIVGYFNAWMKRQMNWTAPDSRFY
;
A
#
# COMPACT_ATOMS: atom_id res chain seq x y z
N ASN A 1 8.29 -18.45 -17.19
CA ASN A 1 9.03 -17.57 -16.28
C ASN A 1 8.46 -16.16 -16.41
N TYR A 2 8.18 -15.50 -15.28
CA TYR A 2 7.78 -14.10 -15.24
C TYR A 2 9.00 -13.20 -15.10
N LEU A 3 8.94 -12.01 -15.70
CA LEU A 3 9.92 -10.95 -15.54
C LEU A 3 9.38 -9.92 -14.54
N ALA A 4 10.13 -9.64 -13.48
CA ALA A 4 9.78 -8.57 -12.55
C ALA A 4 9.97 -7.22 -13.25
N VAL A 5 8.93 -6.39 -13.20
CA VAL A 5 8.90 -5.07 -13.84
C VAL A 5 8.89 -3.96 -12.79
N ASP A 6 9.58 -2.87 -13.10
CA ASP A 6 9.58 -1.68 -12.25
C ASP A 6 8.35 -0.79 -12.49
N GLN A 7 8.26 0.30 -11.73
CA GLN A 7 7.14 1.24 -11.83
C GLN A 7 7.03 1.88 -13.22
N PHE A 8 8.14 2.15 -13.88
CA PHE A 8 8.12 2.75 -15.22
C PHE A 8 7.61 1.76 -16.26
N GLU A 9 8.13 0.54 -16.23
CA GLU A 9 7.71 -0.55 -17.13
C GLU A 9 6.23 -0.90 -16.93
N GLN A 10 5.75 -0.91 -15.69
CA GLN A 10 4.33 -1.07 -15.35
C GLN A 10 3.48 0.04 -16.00
N GLN A 11 3.87 1.30 -15.84
CA GLN A 11 3.16 2.44 -16.42
C GLN A 11 3.21 2.41 -17.94
N TYR A 12 4.31 1.96 -18.53
CA TYR A 12 4.46 1.85 -19.98
C TYR A 12 3.55 0.75 -20.54
N LEU A 13 3.44 -0.39 -19.89
CA LEU A 13 2.48 -1.44 -20.24
C LEU A 13 1.04 -0.90 -20.28
N VAL A 14 0.64 -0.14 -19.26
CA VAL A 14 -0.68 0.50 -19.22
C VAL A 14 -0.83 1.54 -20.33
N TYR A 15 0.24 2.29 -20.65
CA TYR A 15 0.23 3.31 -21.70
C TYR A 15 -0.02 2.70 -23.09
N GLU A 16 0.62 1.59 -23.42
CA GLU A 16 0.40 0.88 -24.69
C GLU A 16 -1.07 0.44 -24.85
N HIS A 17 -1.77 0.17 -23.73
CA HIS A 17 -3.16 -0.32 -23.72
C HIS A 17 -4.17 0.71 -23.18
N LEU A 18 -3.80 1.99 -23.07
CA LEU A 18 -4.65 3.01 -22.43
C LEU A 18 -6.03 3.15 -23.10
N SER A 19 -6.10 3.03 -24.43
CA SER A 19 -7.37 3.07 -25.16
C SER A 19 -8.34 1.96 -24.77
N GLU A 20 -7.79 0.81 -24.42
CA GLU A 20 -8.58 -0.34 -23.98
C GLU A 20 -9.06 -0.18 -22.52
N PHE A 21 -8.27 0.46 -21.64
CA PHE A 21 -8.74 0.86 -20.32
C PHE A 21 -9.83 1.93 -20.42
N ALA A 22 -9.66 2.92 -21.30
CA ALA A 22 -10.64 3.98 -21.51
C ALA A 22 -11.96 3.47 -22.09
N ALA A 23 -11.98 2.31 -22.75
CA ALA A 23 -13.18 1.64 -23.24
C ALA A 23 -14.00 0.94 -22.13
N ILE A 24 -13.48 0.83 -20.90
CA ILE A 24 -14.24 0.31 -19.76
C ILE A 24 -15.43 1.24 -19.49
N PRO A 25 -16.66 0.74 -19.42
CA PRO A 25 -17.82 1.57 -19.11
C PRO A 25 -17.61 2.36 -17.81
N ASP A 26 -18.01 3.63 -17.83
CA ASP A 26 -17.85 4.55 -16.68
C ASP A 26 -16.40 4.81 -16.21
N PHE A 27 -15.39 4.48 -17.01
CA PHE A 27 -13.96 4.65 -16.69
C PHE A 27 -13.65 6.04 -16.08
N ARG A 28 -14.24 7.10 -16.63
CA ARG A 28 -14.04 8.49 -16.16
C ARG A 28 -14.55 8.76 -14.74
N ARG A 29 -15.37 7.86 -14.18
CA ARG A 29 -15.77 7.97 -12.75
C ARG A 29 -14.63 7.69 -11.79
N VAL A 30 -13.58 7.02 -12.27
CA VAL A 30 -12.41 6.60 -11.49
C VAL A 30 -11.16 7.32 -11.97
N VAL A 31 -10.93 7.32 -13.29
CA VAL A 31 -9.77 7.94 -13.91
C VAL A 31 -10.22 9.19 -14.66
N GLN A 32 -9.93 10.35 -14.10
CA GLN A 32 -10.23 11.62 -14.72
C GLN A 32 -9.32 11.87 -15.93
N ASP A 33 -9.88 12.39 -17.00
CA ASP A 33 -9.12 12.84 -18.17
C ASP A 33 -8.95 14.37 -18.24
N SER A 34 -9.65 15.08 -17.35
CA SER A 34 -9.63 16.54 -17.28
C SER A 34 -10.02 17.05 -15.89
N TYR A 35 -9.66 18.28 -15.58
CA TYR A 35 -10.05 18.99 -14.36
C TYR A 35 -10.26 20.48 -14.64
N LEU A 36 -11.06 21.16 -13.81
CA LEU A 36 -11.27 22.60 -13.89
C LEU A 36 -10.13 23.35 -13.19
N LYS A 37 -9.48 24.26 -13.92
CA LYS A 37 -8.49 25.19 -13.38
C LYS A 37 -8.86 26.60 -13.80
N GLN A 38 -9.13 27.46 -12.83
CA GLN A 38 -9.55 28.85 -13.04
C GLN A 38 -10.72 29.02 -14.01
N GLY A 39 -11.68 28.05 -14.05
CA GLY A 39 -12.83 28.06 -14.93
C GLY A 39 -12.61 27.45 -16.31
N GLU A 40 -11.39 27.04 -16.65
CA GLU A 40 -11.05 26.35 -17.89
C GLU A 40 -10.89 24.86 -17.67
N LEU A 41 -11.34 24.04 -18.64
CA LEU A 41 -11.16 22.59 -18.63
C LEU A 41 -9.75 22.25 -19.12
N VAL A 42 -8.92 21.72 -18.20
CA VAL A 42 -7.55 21.29 -18.51
C VAL A 42 -7.50 19.77 -18.61
N GLY A 43 -6.99 19.26 -19.72
CA GLY A 43 -6.82 17.82 -19.94
C GLY A 43 -5.72 17.22 -19.03
N ILE A 44 -5.94 16.01 -18.57
CA ILE A 44 -4.93 15.21 -17.86
C ILE A 44 -4.15 14.41 -18.90
N SER A 45 -2.81 14.48 -18.82
CA SER A 45 -1.97 13.76 -19.79
C SER A 45 -2.24 12.24 -19.74
N PRO A 46 -2.10 11.54 -20.87
CA PRO A 46 -2.23 10.08 -20.92
C PRO A 46 -1.32 9.38 -19.91
N TRP A 47 -0.10 9.85 -19.74
CA TRP A 47 0.84 9.31 -18.77
C TRP A 47 0.34 9.41 -17.32
N ARG A 48 -0.27 10.52 -16.95
CA ARG A 48 -0.86 10.71 -15.62
C ARG A 48 -2.08 9.82 -15.40
N GLN A 49 -2.85 9.54 -16.44
CA GLN A 49 -3.93 8.56 -16.37
C GLN A 49 -3.37 7.15 -16.10
N CYS A 50 -2.27 6.77 -16.77
CA CYS A 50 -1.58 5.50 -16.51
C CYS A 50 -1.08 5.40 -15.08
N GLN A 51 -0.47 6.46 -14.54
CA GLN A 51 -0.06 6.51 -13.13
C GLN A 51 -1.25 6.28 -12.19
N THR A 52 -2.40 6.87 -12.48
CA THR A 52 -3.62 6.69 -11.69
C THR A 52 -4.12 5.25 -11.76
N ILE A 53 -4.13 4.63 -12.94
CA ILE A 53 -4.49 3.22 -13.11
C ILE A 53 -3.57 2.33 -12.29
N CYS A 54 -2.24 2.48 -12.44
CA CYS A 54 -1.26 1.71 -11.68
C CYS A 54 -1.43 1.88 -10.17
N CYS A 55 -1.68 3.11 -9.69
CA CYS A 55 -1.93 3.37 -8.28
C CYS A 55 -3.15 2.57 -7.77
N TYR A 56 -4.24 2.51 -8.52
CA TYR A 56 -5.41 1.74 -8.11
C TYR A 56 -5.18 0.23 -8.15
N VAL A 57 -4.58 -0.32 -9.22
CA VAL A 57 -4.36 -1.77 -9.31
C VAL A 57 -3.36 -2.27 -8.27
N ASN A 58 -2.32 -1.48 -7.98
CA ASN A 58 -1.37 -1.76 -6.92
C ASN A 58 -2.06 -1.75 -5.54
N GLY A 59 -2.80 -0.67 -5.24
CA GLY A 59 -3.52 -0.57 -3.98
C GLY A 59 -4.50 -1.72 -3.75
N LEU A 60 -5.24 -2.13 -4.78
CA LEU A 60 -6.15 -3.28 -4.69
C LEU A 60 -5.39 -4.59 -4.41
N SER A 61 -4.23 -4.78 -5.02
CA SER A 61 -3.37 -5.95 -4.79
C SER A 61 -2.78 -5.94 -3.39
N GLU A 62 -2.31 -4.79 -2.93
CA GLU A 62 -1.69 -4.59 -1.61
C GLU A 62 -2.68 -4.71 -0.46
N GLU A 63 -3.96 -4.39 -0.69
CA GLU A 63 -5.06 -4.61 0.25
C GLU A 63 -5.69 -6.02 0.12
N LEU A 64 -5.11 -6.91 -0.69
CA LEU A 64 -5.61 -8.27 -0.96
C LEU A 64 -7.07 -8.31 -1.46
N LEU A 65 -7.54 -7.24 -2.11
CA LEU A 65 -8.90 -7.16 -2.61
C LEU A 65 -9.05 -7.94 -3.92
N LEU A 66 -10.03 -8.83 -3.96
CA LEU A 66 -10.40 -9.58 -5.17
C LEU A 66 -11.59 -8.90 -5.87
N PRO A 67 -11.60 -8.84 -7.22
CA PRO A 67 -12.68 -8.23 -7.98
C PRO A 67 -14.09 -8.76 -7.61
N GLU A 68 -14.21 -10.06 -7.40
CA GLU A 68 -15.48 -10.71 -7.02
C GLU A 68 -15.92 -10.32 -5.62
N GLU A 69 -14.99 -10.24 -4.67
CA GLU A 69 -15.28 -9.84 -3.30
C GLU A 69 -15.70 -8.38 -3.22
N MET A 70 -15.01 -7.52 -3.97
CA MET A 70 -15.36 -6.11 -4.08
C MET A 70 -16.80 -5.93 -4.57
N ARG A 71 -17.21 -6.67 -5.62
CA ARG A 71 -18.58 -6.64 -6.16
C ARG A 71 -19.59 -7.11 -5.14
N ARG A 72 -19.30 -8.21 -4.41
CA ARG A 72 -20.20 -8.80 -3.42
C ARG A 72 -20.39 -7.89 -2.21
N THR A 73 -19.30 -7.27 -1.71
CA THR A 73 -19.32 -6.52 -0.46
C THR A 73 -19.87 -5.12 -0.62
N CYS A 74 -19.50 -4.41 -1.69
CA CYS A 74 -19.81 -3.00 -1.86
C CYS A 74 -21.08 -2.74 -2.68
N GLY A 75 -21.55 -3.71 -3.47
CA GLY A 75 -22.76 -3.57 -4.28
C GLY A 75 -22.82 -2.25 -5.05
N ASN A 76 -23.98 -1.59 -5.02
CA ASN A 76 -24.20 -0.30 -5.73
C ASN A 76 -23.82 0.94 -4.90
N GLN A 77 -23.27 0.78 -3.70
CA GLN A 77 -23.05 1.90 -2.75
C GLN A 77 -22.07 2.97 -3.27
N LEU A 78 -21.11 2.61 -4.11
CA LEU A 78 -20.10 3.52 -4.65
C LEU A 78 -20.36 3.96 -6.11
N GLY A 79 -21.64 3.95 -6.55
CA GLY A 79 -22.05 4.51 -7.83
C GLY A 79 -21.34 3.90 -9.04
N GLY A 80 -21.11 2.60 -9.04
CA GLY A 80 -20.45 1.88 -10.14
C GLY A 80 -18.91 1.97 -10.17
N ARG A 81 -18.27 2.73 -9.27
CA ARG A 81 -16.80 2.83 -9.22
C ARG A 81 -16.12 1.50 -8.95
N ILE A 82 -16.71 0.66 -8.11
CA ILE A 82 -16.21 -0.69 -7.80
C ILE A 82 -16.13 -1.55 -9.04
N GLU A 83 -17.15 -1.51 -9.90
CA GLU A 83 -17.16 -2.27 -11.14
C GLU A 83 -16.05 -1.82 -12.09
N VAL A 84 -15.80 -0.51 -12.19
CA VAL A 84 -14.70 0.03 -12.99
C VAL A 84 -13.36 -0.45 -12.44
N LEU A 85 -13.13 -0.35 -11.13
CA LEU A 85 -11.90 -0.80 -10.47
C LEU A 85 -11.68 -2.31 -10.67
N ALA A 86 -12.73 -3.12 -10.48
CA ALA A 86 -12.67 -4.56 -10.71
C ALA A 86 -12.28 -4.90 -12.16
N ARG A 87 -12.89 -4.23 -13.14
CA ARG A 87 -12.56 -4.42 -14.57
C ARG A 87 -11.14 -3.95 -14.91
N MET A 88 -10.70 -2.83 -14.32
CA MET A 88 -9.33 -2.36 -14.50
C MET A 88 -8.32 -3.39 -13.96
N MET A 89 -8.55 -3.92 -12.77
CA MET A 89 -7.71 -4.94 -12.16
C MET A 89 -7.66 -6.22 -13.01
N MET A 90 -8.81 -6.74 -13.43
CA MET A 90 -8.88 -7.93 -14.29
C MET A 90 -8.14 -7.72 -15.60
N LYS A 91 -8.32 -6.55 -16.24
CA LYS A 91 -7.63 -6.24 -17.47
C LYS A 91 -6.12 -6.15 -17.28
N TYR A 92 -5.68 -5.47 -16.24
CA TYR A 92 -4.27 -5.32 -15.91
C TYR A 92 -3.61 -6.68 -15.66
N THR A 93 -4.21 -7.52 -14.81
CA THR A 93 -3.72 -8.88 -14.52
C THR A 93 -3.58 -9.71 -15.80
N ARG A 94 -4.57 -9.61 -16.72
CA ARG A 94 -4.48 -10.31 -18.01
C ARG A 94 -3.30 -9.82 -18.86
N LEU A 95 -3.04 -8.52 -18.91
CA LEU A 95 -1.90 -7.97 -19.65
C LEU A 95 -0.56 -8.45 -19.08
N GLU A 96 -0.43 -8.52 -17.76
CA GLU A 96 0.76 -9.10 -17.11
C GLU A 96 0.96 -10.58 -17.49
N GLU A 97 -0.12 -11.36 -17.51
CA GLU A 97 -0.09 -12.77 -17.90
C GLU A 97 0.33 -12.96 -19.36
N GLU A 98 -0.26 -12.19 -20.28
CA GLU A 98 0.05 -12.23 -21.70
C GLU A 98 1.52 -11.84 -22.00
N ARG A 99 2.08 -10.92 -21.22
CA ARG A 99 3.46 -10.45 -21.36
C ARG A 99 4.47 -11.21 -20.49
N HIS A 100 3.99 -12.11 -19.62
CA HIS A 100 4.80 -12.77 -18.59
C HIS A 100 5.53 -11.76 -17.68
N PHE A 101 4.85 -10.70 -17.30
CA PHE A 101 5.31 -9.67 -16.38
C PHE A 101 4.72 -9.88 -15.00
N ILE A 102 5.41 -9.41 -13.97
CA ILE A 102 4.92 -9.36 -12.60
C ILE A 102 5.44 -8.09 -11.94
N ASP A 103 4.57 -7.24 -11.45
CA ASP A 103 4.95 -6.08 -10.66
C ASP A 103 5.17 -6.43 -9.18
N PHE A 104 5.71 -5.47 -8.42
CA PHE A 104 6.02 -5.70 -7.00
C PHE A 104 4.79 -5.94 -6.12
N SER A 105 3.66 -5.29 -6.40
CA SER A 105 2.42 -5.48 -5.63
C SER A 105 1.84 -6.86 -5.88
N ARG A 106 1.83 -7.31 -7.14
CA ARG A 106 1.43 -8.66 -7.50
C ARG A 106 2.39 -9.72 -6.95
N LEU A 107 3.70 -9.47 -7.00
CA LEU A 107 4.69 -10.39 -6.42
C LEU A 107 4.44 -10.64 -4.93
N GLN A 108 4.14 -9.58 -4.18
CA GLN A 108 3.79 -9.70 -2.76
C GLN A 108 2.48 -10.49 -2.57
N LYS A 109 1.46 -10.21 -3.39
CA LYS A 109 0.17 -10.90 -3.36
C LYS A 109 0.30 -12.40 -3.65
N GLU A 110 1.02 -12.76 -4.71
CA GLU A 110 1.26 -14.16 -5.06
C GLU A 110 2.11 -14.87 -4.00
N THR A 111 3.07 -14.17 -3.40
CA THR A 111 3.86 -14.69 -2.27
C THR A 111 2.97 -14.98 -1.06
N TYR A 112 2.08 -14.04 -0.72
CA TYR A 112 1.13 -14.23 0.39
C TYR A 112 0.19 -15.42 0.11
N ALA A 113 -0.36 -15.49 -1.10
CA ALA A 113 -1.24 -16.59 -1.51
C ALA A 113 -0.52 -17.95 -1.46
N LEU A 114 0.72 -18.01 -1.95
CA LEU A 114 1.56 -19.21 -1.92
C LEU A 114 1.78 -19.68 -0.48
N LEU A 115 2.27 -18.79 0.39
CA LEU A 115 2.58 -19.14 1.77
C LEU A 115 1.34 -19.51 2.59
N SER A 116 0.20 -18.90 2.28
CA SER A 116 -1.08 -19.22 2.93
C SER A 116 -1.64 -20.56 2.47
N SER A 117 -1.37 -20.96 1.22
CA SER A 117 -1.92 -22.18 0.61
C SER A 117 -1.04 -23.42 0.83
N TYR A 118 0.25 -23.22 1.10
CA TYR A 118 1.23 -24.32 1.24
C TYR A 118 1.95 -24.25 2.60
N PRO A 119 1.32 -24.77 3.68
CA PRO A 119 1.87 -24.73 5.03
C PRO A 119 3.25 -25.36 5.16
N GLU A 120 3.59 -26.35 4.34
CA GLU A 120 4.90 -27.01 4.32
C GLU A 120 6.03 -26.05 3.84
N ILE A 121 5.73 -25.15 2.89
CA ILE A 121 6.68 -24.14 2.43
C ILE A 121 6.86 -23.08 3.53
N LEU A 122 5.76 -22.64 4.13
CA LEU A 122 5.78 -21.69 5.23
C LEU A 122 6.59 -22.21 6.42
N ASP A 123 6.36 -23.46 6.84
CA ASP A 123 7.09 -24.10 7.94
C ASP A 123 8.60 -24.18 7.67
N GLN A 124 9.00 -24.52 6.44
CA GLN A 124 10.41 -24.51 6.04
C GLN A 124 11.04 -23.12 6.15
N LEU A 125 10.33 -22.07 5.75
CA LEU A 125 10.81 -20.69 5.86
C LEU A 125 10.88 -20.25 7.33
N GLN A 126 9.87 -20.52 8.13
CA GLN A 126 9.82 -20.19 9.55
C GLN A 126 10.96 -20.88 10.35
N LYS A 127 11.31 -22.12 10.00
CA LYS A 127 12.47 -22.82 10.60
C LYS A 127 13.82 -22.19 10.25
N ARG A 128 13.91 -21.52 9.11
CA ARG A 128 15.15 -20.85 8.66
C ARG A 128 15.26 -19.41 9.17
N ILE A 129 14.12 -18.72 9.30
CA ILE A 129 14.07 -17.33 9.77
C ILE A 129 14.03 -17.35 11.29
N ARG A 130 15.09 -16.85 11.95
CA ARG A 130 15.16 -16.74 13.41
C ARG A 130 14.65 -15.39 13.91
N TYR A 131 14.92 -14.33 13.16
CA TYR A 131 14.55 -12.96 13.51
C TYR A 131 14.05 -12.25 12.26
N ILE A 132 13.02 -11.43 12.43
CA ILE A 132 12.53 -10.50 11.42
C ILE A 132 12.75 -9.10 11.98
N MET A 133 13.56 -8.31 11.30
CA MET A 133 13.84 -6.92 11.67
C MET A 133 13.37 -6.00 10.58
N ILE A 134 12.50 -5.05 10.92
CA ILE A 134 11.89 -4.12 9.97
C ILE A 134 12.21 -2.69 10.40
N ASP A 135 12.84 -1.96 9.50
CA ASP A 135 13.06 -0.52 9.63
C ASP A 135 11.92 0.25 8.95
N GLU A 136 11.70 1.50 9.36
CA GLU A 136 10.65 2.38 8.83
C GLU A 136 9.26 1.71 8.82
N TYR A 137 8.93 1.01 9.91
CA TYR A 137 7.73 0.18 9.99
C TYR A 137 6.42 0.96 9.75
N GLN A 138 6.39 2.28 10.00
CA GLN A 138 5.27 3.15 9.71
C GLN A 138 4.94 3.23 8.20
N ASP A 139 5.88 2.86 7.33
CA ASP A 139 5.71 2.91 5.87
C ASP A 139 5.23 1.57 5.27
N THR A 140 5.02 0.56 6.12
CA THR A 140 4.50 -0.73 5.67
C THR A 140 3.03 -0.65 5.26
N ASN A 141 2.68 -1.35 4.16
CA ASN A 141 1.31 -1.52 3.70
C ASN A 141 0.66 -2.77 4.32
N PHE A 142 -0.63 -2.99 4.01
CA PHE A 142 -1.39 -4.11 4.57
C PHE A 142 -0.78 -5.48 4.23
N ILE A 143 -0.46 -5.75 2.97
CA ILE A 143 0.08 -7.05 2.56
C ILE A 143 1.45 -7.34 3.17
N GLN A 144 2.30 -6.32 3.33
CA GLN A 144 3.59 -6.46 3.98
C GLN A 144 3.42 -6.88 5.44
N GLU A 145 2.48 -6.27 6.15
CA GLU A 145 2.14 -6.68 7.51
C GLU A 145 1.62 -8.12 7.57
N GLN A 146 0.77 -8.53 6.62
CA GLN A 146 0.30 -9.92 6.55
C GLN A 146 1.44 -10.91 6.30
N LEU A 147 2.39 -10.57 5.42
CA LEU A 147 3.59 -11.39 5.16
C LEU A 147 4.49 -11.48 6.40
N ILE A 148 4.69 -10.37 7.12
CA ILE A 148 5.45 -10.35 8.38
C ILE A 148 4.83 -11.31 9.40
N ARG A 149 3.50 -11.26 9.57
CA ARG A 149 2.76 -12.15 10.47
C ARG A 149 2.90 -13.62 10.09
N LEU A 150 2.74 -13.93 8.81
CA LEU A 150 2.91 -15.30 8.31
C LEU A 150 4.34 -15.81 8.59
N LEU A 151 5.35 -15.03 8.25
CA LEU A 151 6.75 -15.43 8.40
C LEU A 151 7.18 -15.49 9.87
N GLY A 152 6.67 -14.61 10.73
CA GLY A 152 6.95 -14.61 12.17
C GLY A 152 6.37 -15.83 12.90
N GLY A 153 5.22 -16.31 12.44
CA GLY A 153 4.56 -17.49 13.01
C GLY A 153 4.39 -17.41 14.54
N SER A 154 4.47 -18.55 15.20
CA SER A 154 4.33 -18.63 16.66
C SER A 154 5.59 -18.19 17.42
N SER A 155 6.75 -18.07 16.79
CA SER A 155 7.98 -17.63 17.42
C SER A 155 8.00 -16.15 17.75
N GLN A 156 7.26 -15.35 16.98
CA GLN A 156 7.12 -13.88 17.11
C GLN A 156 8.46 -13.16 17.37
N GLN A 157 9.55 -13.65 16.78
CA GLN A 157 10.87 -13.00 16.87
C GLN A 157 10.93 -11.79 15.92
N ILE A 158 10.02 -10.83 16.13
CA ILE A 158 9.84 -9.66 15.29
C ILE A 158 10.33 -8.42 16.04
N PHE A 159 11.21 -7.67 15.40
CA PHE A 159 11.72 -6.40 15.90
C PHE A 159 11.42 -5.32 14.85
N VAL A 160 10.74 -4.26 15.25
CA VAL A 160 10.40 -3.16 14.37
C VAL A 160 10.94 -1.85 14.90
N VAL A 161 11.39 -0.99 13.98
CA VAL A 161 11.77 0.39 14.27
C VAL A 161 10.92 1.30 13.38
N GLY A 162 10.39 2.36 13.95
CA GLY A 162 9.59 3.32 13.19
C GLY A 162 9.26 4.55 14.02
N ASP A 163 8.74 5.54 13.32
CA ASP A 163 8.34 6.83 13.88
C ASP A 163 6.99 7.20 13.26
N ASP A 164 5.94 7.17 14.07
CA ASP A 164 4.58 7.46 13.62
C ASP A 164 4.43 8.92 13.13
N ASP A 165 5.26 9.84 13.63
CA ASP A 165 5.30 11.23 13.18
C ASP A 165 5.88 11.39 11.76
N GLN A 166 6.59 10.37 11.24
CA GLN A 166 7.14 10.34 9.88
C GLN A 166 6.25 9.59 8.88
N SER A 167 5.06 9.13 9.27
CA SER A 167 4.14 8.42 8.38
C SER A 167 3.50 9.35 7.34
N ILE A 168 4.25 9.67 6.27
CA ILE A 168 3.81 10.54 5.18
C ILE A 168 3.50 9.79 3.88
N TYR A 169 3.71 8.47 3.82
CA TYR A 169 3.56 7.65 2.61
C TYR A 169 2.20 6.96 2.47
N ARG A 170 1.16 7.46 3.14
CA ARG A 170 -0.22 6.95 2.98
C ARG A 170 -0.67 6.88 1.53
N PHE A 171 -0.24 7.83 0.69
CA PHE A 171 -0.55 7.85 -0.75
C PHE A 171 0.12 6.71 -1.55
N ARG A 172 1.06 5.98 -0.93
CA ARG A 172 1.68 4.75 -1.45
C ARG A 172 1.15 3.48 -0.78
N GLY A 173 0.01 3.56 -0.09
CA GLY A 173 -0.57 2.41 0.60
C GLY A 173 -0.04 2.15 2.01
N ALA A 174 0.89 2.97 2.52
CA ALA A 174 1.38 2.84 3.89
C ALA A 174 0.22 2.99 4.90
N SER A 175 0.20 2.12 5.90
CA SER A 175 -0.81 2.10 6.95
C SER A 175 -0.19 2.44 8.30
N ILE A 176 -0.41 3.66 8.76
CA ILE A 176 -0.01 4.07 10.11
C ILE A 176 -0.64 3.18 11.20
N GLY A 177 -1.78 2.55 10.88
CA GLY A 177 -2.43 1.58 11.76
C GLY A 177 -1.54 0.43 12.15
N ASN A 178 -0.55 0.06 11.31
CA ASN A 178 0.37 -1.03 11.59
C ASN A 178 1.25 -0.70 12.81
N ILE A 179 1.90 0.46 12.82
CA ILE A 179 2.77 0.86 13.94
C ILE A 179 1.95 1.17 15.20
N LEU A 180 0.83 1.86 15.08
CA LEU A 180 -0.01 2.19 16.24
C LEU A 180 -0.73 0.98 16.82
N GLY A 181 -1.05 0.00 16.01
CA GLY A 181 -1.69 -1.26 16.39
C GLY A 181 -0.71 -2.33 16.83
N PHE A 182 0.60 -2.13 16.71
CA PHE A 182 1.62 -3.17 16.92
C PHE A 182 1.49 -3.85 18.29
N SER A 183 1.38 -3.08 19.37
CA SER A 183 1.24 -3.62 20.72
C SER A 183 -0.08 -4.36 20.98
N LYS A 184 -1.11 -4.08 20.21
CA LYS A 184 -2.38 -4.82 20.26
C LYS A 184 -2.30 -6.13 19.48
N THR A 185 -1.51 -6.13 18.41
CA THR A 185 -1.29 -7.31 17.57
C THR A 185 -0.31 -8.30 18.20
N TYR A 186 0.72 -7.77 18.86
CA TYR A 186 1.78 -8.55 19.51
C TYR A 186 1.76 -8.25 21.03
N GLU A 187 0.86 -8.93 21.76
CA GLU A 187 0.56 -8.63 23.16
C GLU A 187 1.77 -8.70 24.10
N THR A 188 2.79 -9.50 23.76
CA THR A 188 4.02 -9.66 24.55
C THR A 188 5.14 -8.70 24.12
N CYS A 189 4.86 -7.72 23.26
CA CYS A 189 5.89 -6.82 22.78
C CYS A 189 6.42 -5.89 23.87
N HIS A 190 7.71 -5.56 23.78
CA HIS A 190 8.36 -4.54 24.58
C HIS A 190 8.55 -3.27 23.73
N ILE A 191 8.04 -2.15 24.24
CA ILE A 191 8.18 -0.85 23.56
C ILE A 191 9.37 -0.10 24.17
N CYS A 192 10.35 0.23 23.33
CA CYS A 192 11.48 1.06 23.69
C CYS A 192 11.39 2.39 22.93
N LYS A 193 11.49 3.51 23.66
CA LYS A 193 11.44 4.84 23.04
C LYS A 193 12.84 5.42 22.92
N LEU A 194 13.17 5.91 21.73
CA LEU A 194 14.40 6.67 21.47
C LEU A 194 14.04 8.16 21.49
N ASP A 195 14.33 8.82 22.59
CA ASP A 195 13.93 10.20 22.86
C ASP A 195 15.04 11.25 22.66
N THR A 196 16.26 10.82 22.35
CA THR A 196 17.40 11.70 22.13
C THR A 196 17.78 11.76 20.65
N ASN A 197 17.70 12.96 20.07
CA ASN A 197 18.10 13.20 18.69
C ASN A 197 19.58 13.60 18.61
N TYR A 198 20.41 12.72 18.05
CA TYR A 198 21.86 12.96 17.83
C TYR A 198 22.19 13.51 16.42
N ARG A 199 21.20 13.60 15.54
CA ARG A 199 21.40 14.00 14.12
C ARG A 199 21.31 15.50 13.93
N SER A 200 20.32 16.14 14.55
CA SER A 200 19.93 17.51 14.22
C SER A 200 20.26 18.49 15.34
N HIS A 201 20.55 19.73 14.95
CA HIS A 201 20.78 20.81 15.93
C HIS A 201 19.53 21.02 16.82
N PRO A 202 19.69 21.26 18.14
CA PRO A 202 18.56 21.41 19.07
C PRO A 202 17.52 22.45 18.67
N GLY A 203 17.93 23.53 18.03
CA GLY A 203 17.02 24.56 17.51
C GLY A 203 16.08 24.04 16.41
N ILE A 204 16.57 23.14 15.54
CA ILE A 204 15.74 22.49 14.51
C ILE A 204 14.72 21.56 15.17
N VAL A 205 15.18 20.73 16.10
CA VAL A 205 14.32 19.80 16.85
C VAL A 205 13.23 20.57 17.60
N GLY A 206 13.60 21.66 18.29
CA GLY A 206 12.67 22.52 19.02
C GLY A 206 11.61 23.16 18.12
N TYR A 207 12.03 23.63 16.94
CA TYR A 207 11.11 24.20 15.95
C TYR A 207 10.07 23.17 15.47
N PHE A 208 10.51 21.98 15.04
CA PHE A 208 9.60 20.93 14.58
C PHE A 208 8.66 20.45 15.67
N ASN A 209 9.16 20.23 16.87
CA ASN A 209 8.31 19.85 18.01
C ASN A 209 7.24 20.89 18.33
N ALA A 210 7.59 22.19 18.25
CA ALA A 210 6.63 23.27 18.47
C ALA A 210 5.59 23.34 17.34
N TRP A 211 6.02 23.11 16.10
CA TRP A 211 5.14 23.08 14.93
C TRP A 211 4.15 21.90 15.00
N MET A 212 4.63 20.70 15.28
CA MET A 212 3.79 19.51 15.42
C MET A 212 2.74 19.68 16.52
N LYS A 213 3.13 20.18 17.69
CA LYS A 213 2.19 20.45 18.80
C LYS A 213 1.06 21.43 18.42
N ARG A 214 1.35 22.44 17.59
CA ARG A 214 0.37 23.43 17.16
C ARG A 214 -0.58 22.92 16.08
N GLN A 215 -0.07 22.14 15.12
CA GLN A 215 -0.84 21.74 13.96
C GLN A 215 -1.71 20.51 14.21
N MET A 216 -1.30 19.62 15.09
CA MET A 216 -1.91 18.30 15.23
C MET A 216 -2.77 18.13 16.50
N ASN A 217 -3.02 19.19 17.27
CA ASN A 217 -3.71 19.06 18.59
C ASN A 217 -3.15 17.91 19.43
N TRP A 218 -1.85 17.79 19.48
CA TRP A 218 -1.05 16.67 19.99
C TRP A 218 -1.27 16.36 21.48
N THR A 219 -2.17 17.08 22.11
CA THR A 219 -2.49 16.95 23.54
C THR A 219 -3.37 15.75 23.87
N ALA A 220 -4.01 15.15 22.88
CA ALA A 220 -4.81 13.94 23.08
C ALA A 220 -4.18 12.78 22.31
N PRO A 221 -3.64 11.75 23.00
CA PRO A 221 -3.02 10.59 22.35
C PRO A 221 -3.91 9.90 21.32
N ASP A 222 -5.23 9.95 21.53
CA ASP A 222 -6.21 9.29 20.68
C ASP A 222 -6.74 10.16 19.53
N SER A 223 -6.39 11.46 19.49
CA SER A 223 -6.84 12.39 18.44
C SER A 223 -5.86 12.56 17.30
N ARG A 224 -4.73 11.87 17.33
CA ARG A 224 -3.64 12.01 16.34
C ARG A 224 -4.01 11.57 14.93
N PHE A 225 -5.10 10.79 14.77
CA PHE A 225 -5.33 10.01 13.54
C PHE A 225 -6.79 9.97 13.08
N TYR A 226 -7.62 10.92 13.51
CA TYR A 226 -9.01 11.04 13.05
C TYR A 226 -9.24 12.33 12.27
#